data_f9deb3b802fcc6aa3ade28785132be24
#
_entry.id   f9deb3b802fcc6aa3ade28785132be24
#
_cell.length_a   1.000
_cell.length_b   1.000
_cell.length_c   1.000
_cell.angle_alpha   90.00
_cell.angle_beta   90.00
_cell.angle_gamma   90.00
#
_symmetry.space_group_name_H-M   'P 1'
#
loop_
_entity.id
_entity.type
_entity.pdbx_description
1 polymer ?
#
loop_
_entity_poly.entity_id
_entity_poly.type
_entity_poly.pdbx_seq_one_letter_code
_entity_poly.pdbx_strand_id
1 'polypeptide(L)'
;MRIFIAFEGSFEAFDVEAHTSVGAIKQMIKDYFHIPLSEDKQGRWYLELMYAGAALRNSWSLSDVGISFCSTLKCFVKKEDKPTLYVYNAVTQEMMPIMENISLLDKKVSDLRMLVTLRCGFPVSVYCLRTPTGLEMYDCNTLKDYQTDIGTTLRLDVWDGWKEFLMGCLLGQKPKVQHYLSKEGPVLKYGS
;
A
#
# COMPACT_ATOMS: atom_id res chain seq x y z
N MET A 1 4.54 11.81 36.80
CA MET A 1 5.89 11.37 36.35
C MET A 1 6.39 12.28 35.26
N ARG A 2 7.62 12.73 35.37
CA ARG A 2 8.23 13.61 34.37
C ARG A 2 9.06 12.80 33.38
N ILE A 3 8.82 13.04 32.08
CA ILE A 3 9.60 12.49 30.98
C ILE A 3 10.10 13.63 30.12
N PHE A 4 11.13 13.36 29.31
CA PHE A 4 11.68 14.33 28.39
C PHE A 4 11.42 13.88 26.96
N ILE A 5 11.05 14.82 26.10
CA ILE A 5 10.83 14.57 24.67
C ILE A 5 11.89 15.33 23.87
N ALA A 6 12.67 14.58 23.11
CA ALA A 6 13.63 15.14 22.16
C ALA A 6 12.98 15.19 20.76
N PHE A 7 12.78 16.39 20.24
CA PHE A 7 12.13 16.63 18.96
C PHE A 7 12.83 17.77 18.21
N GLU A 8 13.37 17.48 17.03
CA GLU A 8 14.04 18.46 16.14
C GLU A 8 15.03 19.38 16.85
N GLY A 9 15.87 18.83 17.70
CA GLY A 9 16.85 19.57 18.46
C GLY A 9 16.31 20.25 19.72
N SER A 10 15.01 20.21 19.96
CA SER A 10 14.37 20.66 21.21
C SER A 10 14.32 19.53 22.22
N PHE A 11 14.43 19.89 23.49
CA PHE A 11 14.40 18.96 24.61
C PHE A 11 13.45 19.51 25.67
N GLU A 12 12.25 18.94 25.76
CA GLU A 12 11.18 19.47 26.59
C GLU A 12 10.68 18.44 27.61
N ALA A 13 10.32 18.92 28.78
CA ALA A 13 9.77 18.10 29.87
C ALA A 13 8.25 18.03 29.77
N PHE A 14 7.71 16.85 29.94
CA PHE A 14 6.26 16.60 30.02
C PHE A 14 5.95 15.86 31.31
N ASP A 15 4.92 16.33 32.01
CA ASP A 15 4.38 15.63 33.18
C ASP A 15 3.24 14.71 32.71
N VAL A 16 3.44 13.42 32.89
CA VAL A 16 2.49 12.38 32.45
C VAL A 16 2.31 11.33 33.56
N GLU A 17 1.25 10.57 33.47
CA GLU A 17 1.01 9.46 34.38
C GLU A 17 1.57 8.14 33.78
N ALA A 18 1.99 7.22 34.66
CA ALA A 18 2.60 5.97 34.21
C ALA A 18 1.66 5.11 33.32
N HIS A 19 0.36 5.23 33.50
CA HIS A 19 -0.65 4.52 32.72
C HIS A 19 -1.10 5.25 31.46
N THR A 20 -0.57 6.45 31.20
CA THR A 20 -0.89 7.21 29.97
C THR A 20 -0.42 6.43 28.76
N SER A 21 -1.30 6.30 27.75
CA SER A 21 -0.95 5.60 26.52
C SER A 21 0.04 6.40 25.67
N VAL A 22 0.84 5.69 24.89
CA VAL A 22 1.77 6.31 23.94
C VAL A 22 1.02 7.20 22.95
N GLY A 23 -0.17 6.77 22.50
CA GLY A 23 -1.02 7.57 21.62
C GLY A 23 -1.44 8.91 22.23
N ALA A 24 -1.79 8.91 23.53
CA ALA A 24 -2.12 10.15 24.25
C ALA A 24 -0.91 11.08 24.37
N ILE A 25 0.28 10.53 24.62
CA ILE A 25 1.52 11.29 24.69
C ILE A 25 1.84 11.92 23.32
N LYS A 26 1.67 11.18 22.24
CA LYS A 26 1.84 11.72 20.88
C LYS A 26 0.91 12.90 20.61
N GLN A 27 -0.33 12.83 21.09
CA GLN A 27 -1.27 13.93 20.96
C GLN A 27 -0.82 15.17 21.76
N MET A 28 -0.32 14.96 22.98
CA MET A 28 0.24 16.05 23.78
C MET A 28 1.43 16.73 23.08
N ILE A 29 2.33 15.94 22.49
CA ILE A 29 3.49 16.44 21.73
C ILE A 29 3.02 17.23 20.52
N LYS A 30 2.08 16.69 19.75
CA LYS A 30 1.50 17.36 18.58
C LYS A 30 0.95 18.75 18.95
N ASP A 31 0.19 18.82 20.03
CA ASP A 31 -0.44 20.06 20.47
C ASP A 31 0.60 21.06 21.00
N TYR A 32 1.58 20.58 21.74
CA TYR A 32 2.62 21.42 22.33
C TYR A 32 3.52 22.08 21.27
N PHE A 33 4.00 21.29 20.31
CA PHE A 33 4.90 21.77 19.25
C PHE A 33 4.15 22.27 18.01
N HIS A 34 2.82 22.23 18.01
CA HIS A 34 1.99 22.62 16.87
C HIS A 34 2.38 21.90 15.57
N ILE A 35 2.59 20.58 15.65
CA ILE A 35 3.05 19.77 14.53
C ILE A 35 1.90 19.56 13.54
N PRO A 36 2.04 19.98 12.26
CA PRO A 36 1.01 19.76 11.27
C PRO A 36 1.05 18.30 10.78
N LEU A 37 0.20 17.45 11.33
CA LEU A 37 0.02 16.09 10.84
C LEU A 37 -1.16 16.08 9.90
N SER A 38 -0.88 15.83 8.61
CA SER A 38 -1.90 15.75 7.57
C SER A 38 -2.02 14.33 7.05
N GLU A 39 -3.23 13.97 6.65
CA GLU A 39 -3.51 12.75 5.94
C GLU A 39 -4.26 13.10 4.66
N ASP A 40 -3.75 12.63 3.53
CA ASP A 40 -4.37 12.83 2.22
C ASP A 40 -4.39 11.50 1.43
N LYS A 41 -4.78 11.56 0.16
CA LYS A 41 -4.83 10.38 -0.71
C LYS A 41 -3.44 9.82 -1.05
N GLN A 42 -2.38 10.61 -0.89
CA GLN A 42 -1.00 10.21 -1.21
C GLN A 42 -0.27 9.59 -0.03
N GLY A 43 -0.67 9.92 1.19
CA GLY A 43 -0.03 9.43 2.39
C GLY A 43 -0.49 10.14 3.65
N ARG A 44 0.11 9.76 4.76
CA ARG A 44 -0.14 10.40 6.05
C ARG A 44 1.18 10.69 6.74
N TRP A 45 1.21 11.81 7.45
CA TRP A 45 2.27 12.13 8.38
C TRP A 45 1.86 11.69 9.78
N TYR A 46 2.77 11.07 10.50
CA TYR A 46 2.50 10.59 11.86
C TYR A 46 3.73 10.77 12.76
N LEU A 47 3.49 10.77 14.07
CA LEU A 47 4.56 10.80 15.06
C LEU A 47 4.97 9.39 15.45
N GLU A 48 6.28 9.18 15.52
CA GLU A 48 6.87 7.97 16.09
C GLU A 48 7.66 8.35 17.35
N LEU A 49 7.36 7.66 18.46
CA LEU A 49 8.13 7.76 19.68
C LEU A 49 9.04 6.55 19.80
N MET A 50 10.29 6.81 20.12
CA MET A 50 11.30 5.77 20.34
C MET A 50 11.87 5.86 21.76
N TYR A 51 12.06 4.71 22.37
CA TYR A 51 12.73 4.55 23.66
C TYR A 51 13.71 3.40 23.58
N ALA A 52 14.96 3.63 24.00
CA ALA A 52 16.03 2.63 23.97
C ALA A 52 16.21 1.95 22.60
N GLY A 53 16.03 2.71 21.51
CA GLY A 53 16.17 2.21 20.14
C GLY A 53 14.97 1.46 19.58
N ALA A 54 13.87 1.36 20.32
CA ALA A 54 12.63 0.67 19.89
C ALA A 54 11.48 1.66 19.69
N ALA A 55 10.70 1.44 18.63
CA ALA A 55 9.48 2.22 18.38
C ALA A 55 8.37 1.76 19.31
N LEU A 56 7.65 2.73 19.89
CA LEU A 56 6.57 2.47 20.84
C LEU A 56 5.23 2.40 20.13
N ARG A 57 4.43 1.38 20.47
CA ARG A 57 3.07 1.25 19.93
C ARG A 57 2.11 2.17 20.67
N ASN A 58 1.14 2.71 19.93
CA ASN A 58 0.15 3.67 20.47
C ASN A 58 -0.68 3.08 21.63
N SER A 59 -0.93 1.78 21.62
CA SER A 59 -1.73 1.08 22.64
C SER A 59 -0.98 0.81 23.94
N TRP A 60 0.35 0.94 23.93
CA TRP A 60 1.16 0.72 25.11
C TRP A 60 1.08 1.91 26.06
N SER A 61 1.17 1.63 27.38
CA SER A 61 1.40 2.65 28.40
C SER A 61 2.90 2.75 28.72
N LEU A 62 3.29 3.83 29.39
CA LEU A 62 4.68 3.98 29.82
C LEU A 62 5.11 2.87 30.78
N SER A 63 4.18 2.43 31.64
CA SER A 63 4.43 1.30 32.57
C SER A 63 4.65 -0.02 31.84
N ASP A 64 3.96 -0.27 30.72
CA ASP A 64 4.12 -1.49 29.93
C ASP A 64 5.53 -1.62 29.35
N VAL A 65 6.17 -0.49 29.05
CA VAL A 65 7.50 -0.43 28.43
C VAL A 65 8.62 -0.32 29.47
N GLY A 66 8.26 -0.11 30.76
CA GLY A 66 9.24 0.10 31.81
C GLY A 66 9.89 1.47 31.81
N ILE A 67 9.24 2.47 31.23
CA ILE A 67 9.72 3.85 31.22
C ILE A 67 9.58 4.46 32.59
N SER A 68 10.70 4.93 33.12
CA SER A 68 10.80 5.51 34.47
C SER A 68 10.87 7.02 34.43
N PHE A 69 10.82 7.62 35.63
CA PHE A 69 10.99 9.05 35.85
C PHE A 69 12.31 9.55 35.19
N CYS A 70 12.22 10.71 34.55
CA CYS A 70 13.33 11.37 33.82
C CYS A 70 13.84 10.58 32.60
N SER A 71 13.11 9.64 32.07
CA SER A 71 13.47 8.98 30.80
C SER A 71 13.30 9.93 29.63
N THR A 72 14.16 9.79 28.61
CA THR A 72 14.10 10.58 27.38
C THR A 72 13.52 9.74 26.26
N LEU A 73 12.45 10.24 25.62
CA LEU A 73 11.86 9.66 24.43
C LEU A 73 12.25 10.51 23.22
N LYS A 74 12.63 9.87 22.14
CA LYS A 74 12.88 10.53 20.86
C LYS A 74 11.60 10.55 20.04
N CYS A 75 11.26 11.72 19.51
CA CYS A 75 10.07 11.91 18.66
C CYS A 75 10.50 12.27 17.25
N PHE A 76 9.92 11.56 16.28
CA PHE A 76 10.15 11.79 14.86
C PHE A 76 8.82 11.98 14.13
N VAL A 77 8.81 12.88 13.15
CA VAL A 77 7.73 12.98 12.18
C VAL A 77 8.08 12.07 11.02
N LYS A 78 7.24 11.09 10.74
CA LYS A 78 7.41 10.15 9.64
C LYS A 78 6.24 10.22 8.67
N LYS A 79 6.51 9.86 7.42
CA LYS A 79 5.50 9.78 6.37
C LYS A 79 5.29 8.33 5.96
N GLU A 80 4.03 7.92 5.92
CA GLU A 80 3.60 6.64 5.35
C GLU A 80 2.93 6.92 4.01
N ASP A 81 3.54 6.44 2.92
CA ASP A 81 2.96 6.60 1.59
C ASP A 81 1.80 5.63 1.38
N LYS A 82 0.73 6.13 0.76
CA LYS A 82 -0.40 5.31 0.34
C LYS A 82 -0.23 4.93 -1.12
N PRO A 83 -0.77 3.76 -1.54
CA PRO A 83 -0.75 3.38 -2.95
C PRO A 83 -1.44 4.43 -3.83
N THR A 84 -0.86 4.69 -4.99
CA THR A 84 -1.47 5.55 -6.00
C THR A 84 -2.72 4.90 -6.60
N LEU A 85 -2.64 3.59 -6.83
CA LEU A 85 -3.71 2.77 -7.37
C LEU A 85 -3.71 1.41 -6.69
N TYR A 86 -4.83 0.71 -6.83
CA TYR A 86 -4.95 -0.69 -6.49
C TYR A 86 -5.34 -1.48 -7.74
N VAL A 87 -4.82 -2.68 -7.88
CA VAL A 87 -5.26 -3.63 -8.91
C VAL A 87 -5.77 -4.88 -8.24
N TYR A 88 -7.06 -5.15 -8.42
CA TYR A 88 -7.67 -6.39 -7.97
C TYR A 88 -7.46 -7.48 -9.00
N ASN A 89 -6.70 -8.51 -8.64
CA ASN A 89 -6.47 -9.67 -9.49
C ASN A 89 -7.63 -10.65 -9.31
N ALA A 90 -8.51 -10.73 -10.31
CA ALA A 90 -9.68 -11.60 -10.25
C ALA A 90 -9.33 -13.10 -10.31
N VAL A 91 -8.13 -13.45 -10.78
CA VAL A 91 -7.65 -14.83 -10.84
C VAL A 91 -7.25 -15.34 -9.46
N THR A 92 -6.39 -14.58 -8.78
CA THR A 92 -5.87 -14.94 -7.44
C THR A 92 -6.73 -14.41 -6.31
N GLN A 93 -7.69 -13.52 -6.61
CA GLN A 93 -8.54 -12.82 -5.65
C GLN A 93 -7.73 -11.99 -4.64
N GLU A 94 -6.62 -11.45 -5.10
CA GLU A 94 -5.73 -10.61 -4.28
C GLU A 94 -5.77 -9.16 -4.74
N MET A 95 -5.60 -8.25 -3.78
CA MET A 95 -5.46 -6.83 -4.04
C MET A 95 -3.99 -6.46 -4.11
N MET A 96 -3.56 -5.86 -5.22
CA MET A 96 -2.18 -5.39 -5.41
C MET A 96 -2.13 -3.87 -5.25
N PRO A 97 -1.47 -3.35 -4.21
CA PRO A 97 -1.23 -1.91 -4.11
C PRO A 97 -0.10 -1.50 -5.07
N ILE A 98 -0.32 -0.44 -5.83
CA ILE A 98 0.68 0.12 -6.74
C ILE A 98 1.30 1.34 -6.08
N MET A 99 2.50 1.16 -5.52
CA MET A 99 3.25 2.16 -4.76
C MET A 99 4.13 3.01 -5.69
N GLU A 100 3.49 3.74 -6.60
CA GLU A 100 4.17 4.60 -7.55
C GLU A 100 3.89 6.09 -7.29
N ASN A 101 4.67 6.95 -7.92
CA ASN A 101 4.44 8.39 -7.86
C ASN A 101 3.11 8.74 -8.55
N ILE A 102 2.47 9.81 -8.12
CA ILE A 102 1.22 10.33 -8.70
C ILE A 102 1.35 10.57 -10.23
N SER A 103 2.56 10.80 -10.73
CA SER A 103 2.82 10.94 -12.16
C SER A 103 2.42 9.70 -12.97
N LEU A 104 2.23 8.55 -12.32
CA LEU A 104 1.70 7.34 -12.96
C LEU A 104 0.35 7.62 -13.63
N LEU A 105 -0.49 8.47 -13.04
CA LEU A 105 -1.81 8.80 -13.59
C LEU A 105 -1.73 9.53 -14.94
N ASP A 106 -0.60 10.14 -15.26
CA ASP A 106 -0.35 10.81 -16.53
C ASP A 106 0.24 9.87 -17.59
N LYS A 107 0.63 8.67 -17.20
CA LYS A 107 1.25 7.68 -18.08
C LYS A 107 0.21 6.83 -18.83
N LYS A 108 0.69 6.10 -19.82
CA LYS A 108 -0.13 5.19 -20.62
C LYS A 108 -0.48 3.92 -19.82
N VAL A 109 -1.58 3.30 -20.20
CA VAL A 109 -2.00 2.01 -19.64
C VAL A 109 -0.92 0.95 -19.84
N SER A 110 -0.17 0.98 -20.96
CA SER A 110 0.96 0.08 -21.21
C SER A 110 2.01 0.12 -20.10
N ASP A 111 2.32 1.31 -19.57
CA ASP A 111 3.29 1.46 -18.49
C ASP A 111 2.79 0.80 -17.19
N LEU A 112 1.51 0.99 -16.87
CA LEU A 112 0.89 0.32 -15.73
C LEU A 112 0.88 -1.19 -15.89
N ARG A 113 0.55 -1.70 -17.08
CA ARG A 113 0.53 -3.13 -17.35
C ARG A 113 1.91 -3.78 -17.19
N MET A 114 2.98 -3.08 -17.53
CA MET A 114 4.33 -3.57 -17.26
C MET A 114 4.60 -3.73 -15.76
N LEU A 115 4.19 -2.75 -14.94
CA LEU A 115 4.31 -2.85 -13.49
C LEU A 115 3.49 -4.02 -12.92
N VAL A 116 2.27 -4.20 -13.39
CA VAL A 116 1.38 -5.30 -12.99
C VAL A 116 1.98 -6.65 -13.36
N THR A 117 2.52 -6.78 -14.56
CA THR A 117 3.19 -8.00 -15.02
C THR A 117 4.38 -8.36 -14.13
N LEU A 118 5.19 -7.39 -13.74
CA LEU A 118 6.32 -7.60 -12.83
C LEU A 118 5.85 -8.08 -11.44
N ARG A 119 4.68 -7.65 -11.00
CA ARG A 119 4.12 -8.00 -9.68
C ARG A 119 3.42 -9.36 -9.67
N CYS A 120 2.58 -9.66 -10.65
CA CYS A 120 1.79 -10.88 -10.68
C CYS A 120 2.41 -12.02 -11.51
N GLY A 121 3.37 -11.71 -12.36
CA GLY A 121 4.01 -12.70 -13.23
C GLY A 121 3.20 -13.10 -14.46
N PHE A 122 2.02 -12.52 -14.67
CA PHE A 122 1.21 -12.85 -15.85
C PHE A 122 1.71 -12.09 -17.08
N PRO A 123 1.86 -12.77 -18.23
CA PRO A 123 2.21 -12.06 -19.47
C PRO A 123 1.15 -11.03 -19.84
N VAL A 124 1.56 -9.89 -20.39
CA VAL A 124 0.63 -8.82 -20.79
C VAL A 124 -0.42 -9.26 -21.80
N SER A 125 -0.13 -10.28 -22.58
CA SER A 125 -1.02 -10.81 -23.63
C SER A 125 -2.20 -11.65 -23.09
N VAL A 126 -2.15 -12.09 -21.83
CA VAL A 126 -3.17 -13.00 -21.29
C VAL A 126 -4.23 -12.32 -20.44
N TYR A 127 -4.02 -11.06 -20.07
CA TYR A 127 -4.95 -10.34 -19.23
C TYR A 127 -5.30 -8.95 -19.79
N CYS A 128 -6.37 -8.40 -19.27
CA CYS A 128 -6.74 -7.00 -19.48
C CYS A 128 -6.98 -6.31 -18.14
N LEU A 129 -6.86 -4.99 -18.14
CA LEU A 129 -7.24 -4.14 -17.02
C LEU A 129 -8.58 -3.49 -17.34
N ARG A 130 -9.45 -3.41 -16.32
CA ARG A 130 -10.76 -2.78 -16.42
C ARG A 130 -10.91 -1.71 -15.35
N THR A 131 -11.65 -0.67 -15.69
CA THR A 131 -12.05 0.37 -14.74
C THR A 131 -13.03 -0.19 -13.71
N PRO A 132 -13.31 0.52 -12.60
CA PRO A 132 -14.34 0.10 -11.64
C PRO A 132 -15.73 -0.08 -12.26
N THR A 133 -16.00 0.63 -13.38
CA THR A 133 -17.26 0.53 -14.12
C THR A 133 -17.28 -0.64 -15.13
N GLY A 134 -16.17 -1.39 -15.26
CA GLY A 134 -16.05 -2.53 -16.15
C GLY A 134 -15.54 -2.20 -17.55
N LEU A 135 -15.15 -0.96 -17.81
CA LEU A 135 -14.61 -0.55 -19.11
C LEU A 135 -13.18 -1.08 -19.30
N GLU A 136 -12.93 -1.75 -20.42
CA GLU A 136 -11.59 -2.25 -20.77
C GLU A 136 -10.63 -1.10 -21.05
N MET A 137 -9.41 -1.20 -20.52
CA MET A 137 -8.37 -0.20 -20.67
C MET A 137 -7.36 -0.63 -21.73
N TYR A 138 -7.17 0.22 -22.74
CA TYR A 138 -6.27 -0.04 -23.87
C TYR A 138 -4.91 0.61 -23.65
N ASP A 139 -3.85 -0.07 -24.12
CA ASP A 139 -2.45 0.33 -23.91
C ASP A 139 -2.09 1.70 -24.48
N CYS A 140 -2.74 2.10 -25.57
CA CYS A 140 -2.46 3.38 -26.25
C CYS A 140 -3.01 4.60 -25.52
N ASN A 141 -3.96 4.41 -24.62
CA ASN A 141 -4.60 5.47 -23.86
C ASN A 141 -3.85 5.75 -22.57
N THR A 142 -4.05 6.94 -22.01
CA THR A 142 -3.53 7.28 -20.68
C THR A 142 -4.50 6.86 -19.58
N LEU A 143 -4.00 6.77 -18.35
CA LEU A 143 -4.88 6.48 -17.21
C LEU A 143 -5.90 7.59 -17.00
N LYS A 144 -5.56 8.85 -17.32
CA LYS A 144 -6.49 9.99 -17.26
C LYS A 144 -7.66 9.85 -18.22
N ASP A 145 -7.46 9.22 -19.38
CA ASP A 145 -8.55 9.01 -20.36
C ASP A 145 -9.69 8.18 -19.78
N TYR A 146 -9.41 7.39 -18.75
CA TYR A 146 -10.39 6.57 -18.02
C TYR A 146 -10.85 7.21 -16.71
N GLN A 147 -10.54 8.48 -16.49
CA GLN A 147 -10.86 9.21 -15.25
C GLN A 147 -10.32 8.52 -13.99
N THR A 148 -9.16 7.89 -14.12
CA THR A 148 -8.48 7.22 -13.01
C THR A 148 -7.89 8.26 -12.07
N ASP A 149 -8.21 8.17 -10.78
CA ASP A 149 -7.74 9.06 -9.73
C ASP A 149 -6.98 8.25 -8.66
N ILE A 150 -6.31 8.95 -7.75
CA ILE A 150 -5.58 8.33 -6.63
C ILE A 150 -6.55 7.48 -5.81
N GLY A 151 -6.11 6.25 -5.51
CA GLY A 151 -6.90 5.31 -4.71
C GLY A 151 -7.92 4.50 -5.50
N THR A 152 -8.01 4.70 -6.81
CA THR A 152 -8.89 3.90 -7.67
C THR A 152 -8.44 2.44 -7.70
N THR A 153 -9.40 1.52 -7.62
CA THR A 153 -9.17 0.08 -7.77
C THR A 153 -9.50 -0.34 -9.19
N LEU A 154 -8.49 -0.81 -9.91
CA LEU A 154 -8.66 -1.39 -11.25
C LEU A 154 -8.80 -2.89 -11.11
N ARG A 155 -9.46 -3.53 -12.08
CA ARG A 155 -9.64 -4.97 -12.10
C ARG A 155 -8.77 -5.62 -13.17
N LEU A 156 -8.05 -6.66 -12.79
CA LEU A 156 -7.32 -7.53 -13.70
C LEU A 156 -8.19 -8.75 -13.99
N ASP A 157 -8.56 -8.93 -15.25
CA ASP A 157 -9.24 -10.12 -15.76
C ASP A 157 -8.38 -10.79 -16.83
N VAL A 158 -8.47 -12.10 -16.93
CA VAL A 158 -7.81 -12.86 -17.99
C VAL A 158 -8.80 -13.17 -19.10
N TRP A 159 -8.26 -13.34 -20.32
CA TRP A 159 -9.07 -13.75 -21.46
C TRP A 159 -9.64 -15.15 -21.25
N ASP A 160 -10.76 -15.43 -21.90
CA ASP A 160 -11.44 -16.71 -21.78
C ASP A 160 -10.50 -17.89 -22.04
N GLY A 161 -10.57 -18.90 -21.18
CA GLY A 161 -9.72 -20.10 -21.23
C GLY A 161 -8.38 -19.96 -20.52
N TRP A 162 -7.87 -18.76 -20.28
CA TRP A 162 -6.59 -18.58 -19.60
C TRP A 162 -6.66 -18.68 -18.08
N LYS A 163 -7.83 -18.39 -17.49
CA LYS A 163 -8.00 -18.39 -16.04
C LYS A 163 -7.66 -19.76 -15.42
N GLU A 164 -8.23 -20.83 -15.95
CA GLU A 164 -8.02 -22.18 -15.43
C GLU A 164 -6.59 -22.67 -15.66
N PHE A 165 -6.01 -22.33 -16.81
CA PHE A 165 -4.61 -22.63 -17.09
C PHE A 165 -3.67 -21.96 -16.09
N LEU A 166 -3.83 -20.65 -15.86
CA LEU A 166 -3.02 -19.90 -14.92
C LEU A 166 -3.20 -20.38 -13.47
N MET A 167 -4.44 -20.69 -13.07
CA MET A 167 -4.70 -21.28 -11.76
C MET A 167 -4.06 -22.66 -11.63
N GLY A 168 -4.09 -23.47 -12.66
CA GLY A 168 -3.42 -24.77 -12.69
C GLY A 168 -1.91 -24.63 -12.50
N CYS A 169 -1.27 -23.66 -13.15
CA CYS A 169 0.16 -23.38 -12.99
C CYS A 169 0.49 -22.91 -11.57
N LEU A 170 -0.30 -21.97 -11.01
CA LEU A 170 -0.07 -21.44 -9.68
C LEU A 170 -0.24 -22.48 -8.58
N LEU A 171 -1.23 -23.38 -8.72
CA LEU A 171 -1.52 -24.42 -7.74
C LEU A 171 -0.76 -25.74 -8.00
N GLY A 172 0.06 -25.80 -9.03
CA GLY A 172 0.80 -27.01 -9.40
C GLY A 172 -0.09 -28.16 -9.90
N GLN A 173 -1.25 -27.86 -10.45
CA GLN A 173 -2.21 -28.88 -10.95
C GLN A 173 -1.82 -29.37 -12.34
N LYS A 174 -0.87 -30.27 -12.39
CA LYS A 174 -0.34 -30.83 -13.64
C LYS A 174 -1.40 -31.28 -14.66
N PRO A 175 -2.49 -32.02 -14.29
CA PRO A 175 -3.49 -32.46 -15.26
C PRO A 175 -4.17 -31.30 -15.99
N LYS A 176 -4.48 -30.22 -15.32
CA LYS A 176 -5.09 -29.01 -15.95
C LYS A 176 -4.12 -28.35 -16.91
N VAL A 177 -2.86 -28.20 -16.51
CA VAL A 177 -1.82 -27.60 -17.37
C VAL A 177 -1.61 -28.44 -18.61
N GLN A 178 -1.48 -29.77 -18.48
CA GLN A 178 -1.31 -30.70 -19.60
C GLN A 178 -2.51 -30.67 -20.55
N HIS A 179 -3.72 -30.56 -20.02
CA HIS A 179 -4.93 -30.46 -20.83
C HIS A 179 -4.89 -29.26 -21.77
N TYR A 180 -4.45 -28.11 -21.28
CA TYR A 180 -4.32 -26.89 -22.10
C TYR A 180 -3.13 -26.93 -23.06
N LEU A 181 -2.05 -27.60 -22.71
CA LEU A 181 -0.89 -27.76 -23.58
C LEU A 181 -1.09 -28.77 -24.70
N SER A 182 -1.94 -29.80 -24.50
CA SER A 182 -2.22 -30.85 -25.49
C SER A 182 -3.27 -30.44 -26.53
N LYS A 183 -4.07 -29.44 -26.26
CA LYS A 183 -5.02 -28.82 -27.22
C LYS A 183 -4.41 -27.54 -27.76
N GLU A 184 -4.93 -27.05 -28.90
CA GLU A 184 -4.68 -25.66 -29.27
C GLU A 184 -5.05 -24.81 -28.08
N GLY A 185 -4.07 -24.06 -27.58
CA GLY A 185 -4.27 -23.25 -26.36
C GLY A 185 -5.40 -22.24 -26.50
N PRO A 186 -5.78 -21.57 -25.39
CA PRO A 186 -6.84 -20.57 -25.44
C PRO A 186 -6.56 -19.51 -26.51
N VAL A 187 -7.59 -19.12 -27.23
CA VAL A 187 -7.46 -18.06 -28.25
C VAL A 187 -7.14 -16.75 -27.55
N LEU A 188 -5.99 -16.16 -27.91
CA LEU A 188 -5.61 -14.87 -27.43
C LEU A 188 -6.47 -13.81 -28.09
N LYS A 189 -7.22 -13.06 -27.29
CA LYS A 189 -7.86 -11.84 -27.76
C LYS A 189 -6.88 -10.69 -27.58
N TYR A 190 -6.40 -10.14 -28.67
CA TYR A 190 -5.61 -8.93 -28.63
C TYR A 190 -6.57 -7.78 -28.46
N GLY A 191 -6.51 -7.12 -27.30
CA GLY A 191 -7.15 -5.83 -27.11
C GLY A 191 -6.55 -4.82 -28.09
N SER A 192 -7.34 -4.28 -28.93
CA SER A 192 -6.95 -3.25 -29.89
C SER A 192 -6.77 -1.89 -29.20
#